data_2501c128a5f265072667825900e3bdc1
#
_entry.id   2501c128a5f265072667825900e3bdc1
#
_cell.length_a   1.000
_cell.length_b   1.000
_cell.length_c   1.000
_cell.angle_alpha   90.00
_cell.angle_beta   90.00
_cell.angle_gamma   90.00
#
_symmetry.space_group_name_H-M   'P 1'
#
loop_
_entity.id
_entity.type
_entity.pdbx_description
1 polymer ?
#
loop_
_entity_poly.entity_id
_entity_poly.type
_entity_poly.pdbx_seq_one_letter_code
_entity_poly.pdbx_strand_id
1 'polypeptide(L)'
;MPGLLGKKIGMTSVFSAEGKNIPCTVIEAGPCVVTQVKTVENDGYDAIQLGFVEKKDKHTPNPEKGHFKKAGVTPRRHLAEFKGFGSDYKAGSEITVDLFNDTVYVDVIGTSKGKGFQGVVKRHGFAGVGQSTHGQHNRLRAPGSIGAASYPAKVFKGTRMGGQMGNEQVTVQNLQIVKVIPEHNLLLVKGSVPGSKGSIVIIEK
;
A
#
# COMPACT_ATOMS: atom_id res chain seq x y z
N MET A 1 -8.78 2.35 11.54
CA MET A 1 -9.95 1.91 10.79
C MET A 1 -9.90 0.38 10.66
N PRO A 2 -11.03 -0.34 10.64
CA PRO A 2 -11.02 -1.77 10.39
C PRO A 2 -10.60 -2.05 8.95
N GLY A 3 -9.87 -3.13 8.74
CA GLY A 3 -9.33 -3.43 7.41
C GLY A 3 -8.71 -4.81 7.33
N LEU A 4 -8.21 -5.17 6.15
CA LEU A 4 -7.54 -6.44 5.87
C LEU A 4 -6.23 -6.23 5.12
N LEU A 5 -5.36 -7.23 5.25
CA LEU A 5 -4.23 -7.40 4.34
C LEU A 5 -4.69 -8.12 3.08
N GLY A 6 -4.22 -7.66 1.94
CA GLY A 6 -4.49 -8.29 0.66
C GLY A 6 -3.27 -8.34 -0.24
N LYS A 7 -3.38 -9.13 -1.31
CA LYS A 7 -2.37 -9.27 -2.34
C LYS A 7 -2.92 -8.82 -3.68
N LYS A 8 -2.24 -7.88 -4.32
CA LYS A 8 -2.62 -7.40 -5.65
C LYS A 8 -2.37 -8.50 -6.70
N ILE A 9 -3.43 -9.03 -7.29
CA ILE A 9 -3.35 -10.04 -8.36
C ILE A 9 -3.05 -9.38 -9.71
N GLY A 10 -3.83 -8.36 -10.07
CA GLY A 10 -3.70 -7.68 -11.34
C GLY A 10 -4.81 -6.69 -11.60
N MET A 11 -4.95 -6.28 -12.87
CA MET A 11 -6.06 -5.44 -13.31
C MET A 11 -6.87 -6.17 -14.38
N THR A 12 -8.15 -5.92 -14.35
CA THR A 12 -9.12 -6.38 -15.34
C THR A 12 -10.14 -5.28 -15.62
N SER A 13 -11.10 -5.54 -16.46
CA SER A 13 -12.25 -4.67 -16.67
C SER A 13 -13.55 -5.44 -16.49
N VAL A 14 -14.55 -4.77 -15.98
CA VAL A 14 -15.91 -5.27 -15.79
C VAL A 14 -16.87 -4.30 -16.47
N PHE A 15 -17.88 -4.81 -17.15
CA PHE A 15 -18.92 -3.99 -17.74
C PHE A 15 -20.04 -3.75 -16.73
N SER A 16 -20.49 -2.51 -16.61
CA SER A 16 -21.69 -2.16 -15.85
C SER A 16 -22.95 -2.64 -16.57
N ALA A 17 -24.09 -2.62 -15.88
CA ALA A 17 -25.40 -2.92 -16.49
C ALA A 17 -25.74 -1.99 -17.68
N GLU A 18 -25.16 -0.79 -17.67
CA GLU A 18 -25.30 0.23 -18.74
C GLU A 18 -24.30 0.02 -19.89
N GLY A 19 -23.50 -1.04 -19.89
CA GLY A 19 -22.48 -1.30 -20.91
C GLY A 19 -21.19 -0.49 -20.77
N LYS A 20 -21.02 0.30 -19.71
CA LYS A 20 -19.78 1.07 -19.46
C LYS A 20 -18.65 0.15 -18.98
N ASN A 21 -17.49 0.26 -19.60
CA ASN A 21 -16.29 -0.45 -19.18
C ASN A 21 -15.70 0.20 -17.91
N ILE A 22 -15.60 -0.57 -16.82
CA ILE A 22 -15.04 -0.16 -15.54
C ILE A 22 -13.70 -0.87 -15.35
N PRO A 23 -12.56 -0.16 -15.46
CA PRO A 23 -11.26 -0.72 -15.12
C PRO A 23 -11.17 -0.97 -13.62
N CYS A 24 -10.80 -2.17 -13.22
CA CYS A 24 -10.70 -2.55 -11.81
C CYS A 24 -9.43 -3.33 -11.51
N THR A 25 -8.98 -3.21 -10.26
CA THR A 25 -7.90 -4.03 -9.71
C THR A 25 -8.50 -5.18 -8.92
N VAL A 26 -7.98 -6.38 -9.14
CA VAL A 26 -8.32 -7.58 -8.38
C VAL A 26 -7.33 -7.74 -7.24
N ILE A 27 -7.85 -7.82 -6.02
CA ILE A 27 -7.09 -8.01 -4.79
C ILE A 27 -7.59 -9.27 -4.10
N GLU A 28 -6.70 -10.19 -3.77
CA GLU A 28 -6.94 -11.31 -2.89
C GLU A 28 -6.88 -10.79 -1.44
N ALA A 29 -8.04 -10.57 -0.82
CA ALA A 29 -8.19 -9.95 0.50
C ALA A 29 -8.48 -11.02 1.55
N GLY A 30 -7.48 -11.43 2.30
CA GLY A 30 -7.58 -12.50 3.28
C GLY A 30 -7.51 -13.92 2.69
N PRO A 31 -7.79 -14.99 3.47
CA PRO A 31 -8.13 -14.91 4.89
C PRO A 31 -6.98 -14.37 5.75
N CYS A 32 -7.28 -13.46 6.67
CA CYS A 32 -6.33 -12.93 7.63
C CYS A 32 -6.62 -13.54 9.01
N VAL A 33 -5.57 -13.95 9.71
CA VAL A 33 -5.69 -14.55 11.05
C VAL A 33 -5.30 -13.55 12.10
N VAL A 34 -6.08 -13.44 13.17
CA VAL A 34 -5.76 -12.59 14.32
C VAL A 34 -4.60 -13.22 15.10
N THR A 35 -3.45 -12.55 15.09
CA THR A 35 -2.23 -13.00 15.78
C THR A 35 -2.11 -12.42 17.17
N GLN A 36 -2.69 -11.25 17.43
CA GLN A 36 -2.70 -10.61 18.74
C GLN A 36 -3.88 -9.64 18.83
N VAL A 37 -4.50 -9.61 20.00
CA VAL A 37 -5.45 -8.55 20.39
C VAL A 37 -4.73 -7.65 21.39
N LYS A 38 -4.65 -6.36 21.10
CA LYS A 38 -4.08 -5.33 21.95
C LYS A 38 -5.18 -4.59 22.69
N THR A 39 -4.96 -4.35 23.97
CA THR A 39 -5.91 -3.66 24.84
C THR A 39 -5.25 -2.45 25.50
N VAL A 40 -6.05 -1.46 25.86
CA VAL A 40 -5.56 -0.24 26.54
C VAL A 40 -4.79 -0.58 27.81
N GLU A 41 -5.22 -1.61 28.55
CA GLU A 41 -4.60 -1.99 29.83
C GLU A 41 -3.17 -2.52 29.68
N ASN A 42 -2.91 -3.31 28.61
CA ASN A 42 -1.60 -3.95 28.42
C ASN A 42 -0.69 -3.19 27.46
N ASP A 43 -1.27 -2.63 26.39
CA ASP A 43 -0.53 -2.07 25.25
C ASP A 43 -0.70 -0.54 25.15
N GLY A 44 -1.62 0.05 25.94
CA GLY A 44 -1.91 1.48 25.91
C GLY A 44 -2.84 1.94 24.79
N TYR A 45 -3.29 1.02 23.93
CA TYR A 45 -4.25 1.28 22.85
C TYR A 45 -4.97 0.00 22.41
N ASP A 46 -6.15 0.15 21.82
CA ASP A 46 -6.91 -0.97 21.27
C ASP A 46 -6.60 -1.17 19.80
N ALA A 47 -6.18 -2.39 19.45
CA ALA A 47 -5.90 -2.80 18.07
C ALA A 47 -5.95 -4.32 17.92
N ILE A 48 -6.14 -4.78 16.69
CA ILE A 48 -6.01 -6.19 16.32
C ILE A 48 -4.84 -6.31 15.36
N GLN A 49 -3.91 -7.22 15.65
CA GLN A 49 -2.84 -7.57 14.72
C GLN A 49 -3.32 -8.73 13.85
N LEU A 50 -3.30 -8.51 12.53
CA LEU A 50 -3.66 -9.50 11.53
C LEU A 50 -2.43 -10.06 10.84
N GLY A 51 -2.42 -11.38 10.63
CA GLY A 51 -1.40 -12.09 9.88
C GLY A 51 -1.92 -12.58 8.53
N PHE A 52 -1.14 -12.37 7.48
CA PHE A 52 -1.49 -12.76 6.10
C PHE A 52 -0.34 -13.53 5.45
N VAL A 53 -0.67 -14.49 4.59
CA VAL A 53 0.23 -15.43 3.89
C VAL A 53 1.06 -16.28 4.85
N GLU A 54 0.97 -17.58 4.69
CA GLU A 54 1.74 -18.54 5.51
C GLU A 54 3.25 -18.44 5.27
N LYS A 55 4.01 -18.63 6.32
CA LYS A 55 5.48 -18.66 6.32
C LYS A 55 5.94 -20.02 6.79
N LYS A 56 6.86 -20.63 6.05
CA LYS A 56 7.42 -21.93 6.44
C LYS A 56 8.22 -21.81 7.74
N ASP A 57 8.10 -22.78 8.63
CA ASP A 57 8.77 -22.78 9.94
C ASP A 57 10.29 -22.64 9.86
N LYS A 58 10.92 -23.24 8.82
CA LYS A 58 12.36 -23.13 8.59
C LYS A 58 12.85 -21.70 8.32
N HIS A 59 11.96 -20.80 7.90
CA HIS A 59 12.27 -19.39 7.64
C HIS A 59 11.80 -18.47 8.77
N THR A 60 11.25 -19.02 9.86
CA THR A 60 10.70 -18.25 10.97
C THR A 60 11.70 -18.27 12.13
N PRO A 61 12.21 -17.09 12.57
CA PRO A 61 13.06 -16.98 13.75
C PRO A 61 12.34 -17.44 15.03
N ASN A 62 13.10 -17.88 16.03
CA ASN A 62 12.55 -18.37 17.29
C ASN A 62 11.63 -17.37 18.02
N PRO A 63 11.95 -16.06 18.07
CA PRO A 63 11.04 -15.07 18.69
C PRO A 63 9.68 -15.01 18.00
N GLU A 64 9.66 -15.01 16.65
CA GLU A 64 8.40 -15.02 15.88
C GLU A 64 7.61 -16.31 16.12
N LYS A 65 8.28 -17.48 16.20
CA LYS A 65 7.62 -18.75 16.54
C LYS A 65 6.93 -18.69 17.88
N GLY A 66 7.57 -18.08 18.89
CA GLY A 66 6.98 -17.88 20.21
C GLY A 66 5.73 -17.01 20.15
N HIS A 67 5.76 -15.94 19.36
CA HIS A 67 4.61 -15.05 19.14
C HIS A 67 3.41 -15.79 18.54
N PHE A 68 3.60 -16.51 17.43
CA PHE A 68 2.53 -17.27 16.78
C PHE A 68 2.04 -18.45 17.62
N LYS A 69 2.94 -19.12 18.35
CA LYS A 69 2.57 -20.20 19.28
C LYS A 69 1.64 -19.70 20.39
N LYS A 70 1.89 -18.49 20.92
CA LYS A 70 1.02 -17.87 21.93
C LYS A 70 -0.40 -17.63 21.39
N ALA A 71 -0.52 -17.30 20.12
CA ALA A 71 -1.81 -17.11 19.45
C ALA A 71 -2.45 -18.42 18.95
N GLY A 72 -1.72 -19.56 18.99
CA GLY A 72 -2.18 -20.86 18.49
C GLY A 72 -2.29 -20.93 16.96
N VAL A 73 -1.53 -20.10 16.22
CA VAL A 73 -1.60 -19.98 14.76
C VAL A 73 -0.29 -20.35 14.08
N THR A 74 -0.37 -20.76 12.81
CA THR A 74 0.82 -20.98 11.97
C THR A 74 1.52 -19.65 11.68
N PRO A 75 2.85 -19.63 11.52
CA PRO A 75 3.60 -18.42 11.21
C PRO A 75 3.06 -17.73 9.95
N ARG A 76 2.92 -16.41 10.03
CA ARG A 76 2.46 -15.55 8.93
C ARG A 76 3.60 -14.64 8.45
N ARG A 77 3.59 -14.33 7.15
CA ARG A 77 4.66 -13.55 6.53
C ARG A 77 4.50 -12.05 6.73
N HIS A 78 3.28 -11.56 6.68
CA HIS A 78 2.95 -10.15 6.79
C HIS A 78 2.05 -9.94 7.99
N LEU A 79 2.43 -8.97 8.82
CA LEU A 79 1.67 -8.56 9.98
C LEU A 79 1.33 -7.08 9.84
N ALA A 80 0.11 -6.71 10.17
CA ALA A 80 -0.32 -5.33 10.27
C ALA A 80 -1.34 -5.17 11.40
N GLU A 81 -1.38 -3.98 11.98
CA GLU A 81 -2.30 -3.64 13.06
C GLU A 81 -3.42 -2.76 12.53
N PHE A 82 -4.62 -3.06 12.96
CA PHE A 82 -5.82 -2.32 12.60
C PHE A 82 -6.55 -1.89 13.86
N LYS A 83 -7.01 -0.65 13.87
CA LYS A 83 -7.85 -0.07 14.93
C LYS A 83 -9.32 -0.10 14.52
N GLY A 84 -10.22 0.00 15.51
CA GLY A 84 -11.65 0.11 15.27
C GLY A 84 -12.37 -1.21 14.98
N PHE A 85 -11.73 -2.34 15.22
CA PHE A 85 -12.42 -3.59 15.39
C PHE A 85 -13.04 -3.63 16.81
N GLY A 86 -14.28 -4.12 16.93
CA GLY A 86 -14.89 -4.34 18.25
C GLY A 86 -14.13 -5.37 19.08
N SER A 87 -14.54 -5.52 20.35
CA SER A 87 -13.96 -6.47 21.33
C SER A 87 -14.20 -7.96 21.02
N ASP A 88 -14.89 -8.28 19.94
CA ASP A 88 -15.42 -9.62 19.68
C ASP A 88 -14.40 -10.59 19.08
N TYR A 89 -13.25 -10.08 18.63
CA TYR A 89 -12.23 -10.90 17.99
C TYR A 89 -11.24 -11.48 19.01
N LYS A 90 -10.97 -12.77 18.87
CA LYS A 90 -9.99 -13.50 19.69
C LYS A 90 -8.77 -13.87 18.85
N ALA A 91 -7.61 -14.05 19.52
CA ALA A 91 -6.43 -14.60 18.87
C ALA A 91 -6.78 -15.96 18.24
N GLY A 92 -6.33 -16.19 17.01
CA GLY A 92 -6.64 -17.39 16.23
C GLY A 92 -7.90 -17.30 15.37
N SER A 93 -8.77 -16.29 15.53
CA SER A 93 -9.93 -16.12 14.65
C SER A 93 -9.51 -15.67 13.24
N GLU A 94 -10.26 -16.06 12.22
CA GLU A 94 -10.05 -15.67 10.83
C GLU A 94 -11.02 -14.56 10.43
N ILE A 95 -10.52 -13.61 9.66
CA ILE A 95 -11.31 -12.52 9.07
C ILE A 95 -11.17 -12.61 7.56
N THR A 96 -12.31 -12.69 6.87
CA THR A 96 -12.42 -12.86 5.43
C THR A 96 -12.84 -11.56 4.74
N VAL A 97 -12.91 -11.60 3.41
CA VAL A 97 -13.35 -10.48 2.57
C VAL A 97 -14.78 -10.02 2.88
N ASP A 98 -15.58 -10.83 3.61
CA ASP A 98 -16.96 -10.50 4.00
C ASP A 98 -17.07 -9.21 4.81
N LEU A 99 -15.97 -8.80 5.46
CA LEU A 99 -15.86 -7.50 6.13
C LEU A 99 -16.28 -6.31 5.24
N PHE A 100 -16.17 -6.46 3.92
CA PHE A 100 -16.43 -5.40 2.95
C PHE A 100 -17.79 -5.51 2.25
N ASN A 101 -18.64 -6.49 2.58
CA ASN A 101 -19.93 -6.69 1.88
C ASN A 101 -20.83 -5.45 1.89
N ASP A 102 -20.87 -4.72 3.02
CA ASP A 102 -21.69 -3.51 3.19
C ASP A 102 -20.90 -2.21 2.92
N THR A 103 -19.69 -2.32 2.40
CA THR A 103 -18.80 -1.18 2.21
C THR A 103 -18.81 -0.74 0.74
N VAL A 104 -19.03 0.56 0.51
CA VAL A 104 -19.04 1.12 -0.86
C VAL A 104 -17.66 1.62 -1.28
N TYR A 105 -16.91 2.21 -0.36
CA TYR A 105 -15.59 2.81 -0.61
C TYR A 105 -14.55 2.26 0.38
N VAL A 106 -13.34 2.09 -0.11
CA VAL A 106 -12.19 1.67 0.69
C VAL A 106 -10.97 2.50 0.37
N ASP A 107 -10.08 2.61 1.36
CA ASP A 107 -8.76 3.17 1.20
C ASP A 107 -7.76 2.02 1.01
N VAL A 108 -6.87 2.16 0.03
CA VAL A 108 -5.86 1.14 -0.23
C VAL A 108 -4.46 1.71 -0.08
N ILE A 109 -3.72 1.16 0.86
CA ILE A 109 -2.35 1.55 1.19
C ILE A 109 -1.41 0.48 0.64
N GLY A 110 -0.39 0.92 -0.07
CA GLY A 110 0.61 0.01 -0.62
C GLY A 110 1.92 0.70 -0.93
N THR A 111 2.94 -0.10 -1.21
CA THR A 111 4.24 0.42 -1.63
C THR A 111 4.26 0.62 -3.13
N SER A 112 4.53 1.82 -3.59
CA SER A 112 4.62 2.16 -5.00
C SER A 112 5.79 1.45 -5.69
N LYS A 113 5.70 1.27 -7.02
CA LYS A 113 6.80 0.68 -7.79
C LYS A 113 8.05 1.54 -7.69
N GLY A 114 9.16 0.96 -7.25
CA GLY A 114 10.45 1.61 -7.25
C GLY A 114 10.93 1.91 -8.68
N LYS A 115 11.48 3.10 -8.88
CA LYS A 115 12.04 3.56 -10.17
C LYS A 115 13.54 3.90 -10.07
N GLY A 116 14.14 3.63 -8.91
CA GLY A 116 15.53 3.93 -8.61
C GLY A 116 15.80 5.43 -8.55
N PHE A 117 17.05 5.83 -8.71
CA PHE A 117 17.44 7.25 -8.76
C PHE A 117 16.97 7.89 -10.06
N GLN A 118 16.18 8.94 -9.98
CA GLN A 118 15.63 9.66 -11.13
C GLN A 118 16.04 11.13 -11.09
N GLY A 119 16.29 11.69 -12.28
CA GLY A 119 16.51 13.12 -12.49
C GLY A 119 15.21 13.93 -12.32
N VAL A 120 15.36 15.24 -12.20
CA VAL A 120 14.27 16.18 -11.89
C VAL A 120 13.15 16.21 -12.93
N VAL A 121 13.45 15.92 -14.19
CA VAL A 121 12.43 15.87 -15.25
C VAL A 121 11.41 14.77 -14.98
N LYS A 122 11.87 13.55 -14.68
CA LYS A 122 10.98 12.42 -14.40
C LYS A 122 10.39 12.47 -13.01
N ARG A 123 11.21 12.88 -12.00
CA ARG A 123 10.79 12.87 -10.60
C ARG A 123 9.82 14.00 -10.26
N HIS A 124 10.04 15.19 -10.83
CA HIS A 124 9.29 16.40 -10.47
C HIS A 124 8.56 17.05 -11.64
N GLY A 125 8.67 16.50 -12.86
CA GLY A 125 8.01 17.07 -14.03
C GLY A 125 8.65 18.37 -14.55
N PHE A 126 9.92 18.60 -14.29
CA PHE A 126 10.61 19.79 -14.80
C PHE A 126 10.69 19.74 -16.32
N ALA A 127 10.49 20.90 -16.97
CA ALA A 127 10.54 21.01 -18.42
C ALA A 127 11.95 20.78 -19.01
N GLY A 128 12.99 21.11 -18.24
CA GLY A 128 14.36 21.18 -18.76
C GLY A 128 14.56 22.41 -19.63
N VAL A 129 15.55 22.36 -20.54
CA VAL A 129 15.87 23.43 -21.47
C VAL A 129 15.58 22.98 -22.89
N GLY A 130 15.03 23.84 -23.74
CA GLY A 130 14.73 23.56 -25.15
C GLY A 130 15.94 23.10 -25.95
N GLN A 131 15.72 22.24 -26.95
CA GLN A 131 16.79 21.55 -27.69
C GLN A 131 17.42 22.41 -28.81
N SER A 132 16.75 23.48 -29.22
CA SER A 132 17.08 24.17 -30.49
C SER A 132 17.63 25.59 -30.33
N THR A 133 18.26 25.90 -29.21
CA THR A 133 18.88 27.20 -28.99
C THR A 133 20.35 27.17 -29.31
N HIS A 134 20.86 28.25 -29.98
CA HIS A 134 22.26 28.40 -30.37
C HIS A 134 23.21 28.19 -29.18
N GLY A 135 24.16 27.23 -29.32
CA GLY A 135 25.15 26.94 -28.28
C GLY A 135 24.67 26.24 -27.03
N GLN A 136 23.40 25.89 -26.96
CA GLN A 136 22.85 25.18 -25.77
C GLN A 136 23.09 23.67 -25.86
N HIS A 137 24.03 23.18 -25.08
CA HIS A 137 24.38 21.78 -24.98
C HIS A 137 24.43 21.33 -23.50
N ASN A 138 24.35 20.04 -23.24
CA ASN A 138 24.58 19.40 -21.93
C ASN A 138 23.68 19.85 -20.75
N ARG A 139 22.63 20.65 -20.96
CA ARG A 139 21.71 21.12 -19.90
C ARG A 139 20.24 20.74 -20.12
N LEU A 140 19.97 19.89 -21.08
CA LEU A 140 18.62 19.57 -21.52
C LEU A 140 17.70 19.03 -20.35
N ARG A 141 18.28 18.30 -19.41
CA ARG A 141 17.57 17.70 -18.30
C ARG A 141 18.07 18.18 -16.93
N ALA A 142 18.67 19.36 -16.89
CA ALA A 142 19.18 19.95 -15.66
C ALA A 142 18.05 20.56 -14.81
N PRO A 143 18.21 20.66 -13.47
CA PRO A 143 17.23 21.26 -12.60
C PRO A 143 17.08 22.78 -12.78
N GLY A 144 18.08 23.45 -13.37
CA GLY A 144 18.17 24.90 -13.42
C GLY A 144 18.74 25.49 -12.13
N SER A 145 18.35 26.72 -11.79
CA SER A 145 18.79 27.36 -10.57
C SER A 145 18.27 26.64 -9.32
N ILE A 146 19.11 26.48 -8.31
CA ILE A 146 18.76 25.81 -7.03
C ILE A 146 18.64 26.81 -5.86
N GLY A 147 18.83 28.09 -6.12
CA GLY A 147 18.71 29.15 -5.10
C GLY A 147 19.25 30.50 -5.59
N ALA A 148 19.27 31.49 -4.69
CA ALA A 148 19.86 32.80 -4.91
C ALA A 148 21.36 32.79 -4.60
N ALA A 149 22.08 33.88 -4.99
CA ALA A 149 23.51 33.99 -4.82
C ALA A 149 23.96 34.30 -3.38
N SER A 150 24.45 35.53 -3.13
CA SER A 150 25.06 35.89 -1.84
C SER A 150 24.13 35.90 -0.64
N TYR A 151 22.84 36.07 -0.86
CA TYR A 151 21.82 35.98 0.19
C TYR A 151 20.66 35.11 -0.30
N PRO A 152 20.26 34.07 0.48
CA PRO A 152 20.69 33.63 1.81
C PRO A 152 21.95 32.74 1.85
N ALA A 153 22.71 32.60 0.77
CA ALA A 153 23.95 31.80 0.65
C ALA A 153 23.78 30.32 1.02
N LYS A 154 22.59 29.77 0.83
CA LYS A 154 22.25 28.36 1.09
C LYS A 154 21.15 27.85 0.16
N VAL A 155 21.13 26.55 -0.03
CA VAL A 155 19.99 25.85 -0.66
C VAL A 155 18.99 25.46 0.42
N PHE A 156 17.73 25.80 0.23
CA PHE A 156 16.68 25.50 1.20
C PHE A 156 16.37 24.00 1.25
N LYS A 157 15.98 23.50 2.43
CA LYS A 157 15.46 22.14 2.59
C LYS A 157 14.21 21.96 1.72
N GLY A 158 14.04 20.77 1.15
CA GLY A 158 12.91 20.47 0.30
C GLY A 158 13.02 20.94 -1.16
N THR A 159 14.15 21.57 -1.55
CA THR A 159 14.43 21.93 -2.95
C THR A 159 14.34 20.66 -3.82
N ARG A 160 13.56 20.74 -4.90
CA ARG A 160 13.30 19.62 -5.81
C ARG A 160 14.52 19.26 -6.62
N MET A 161 15.18 18.17 -6.24
CA MET A 161 16.39 17.64 -6.90
C MET A 161 16.19 16.20 -7.33
N GLY A 162 17.14 15.63 -8.09
CA GLY A 162 17.19 14.21 -8.38
C GLY A 162 17.28 13.37 -7.10
N GLY A 163 16.86 12.13 -7.16
CA GLY A 163 16.89 11.20 -6.06
C GLY A 163 16.01 9.97 -6.27
N GLN A 164 15.87 9.16 -5.24
CA GLN A 164 15.00 7.99 -5.24
C GLN A 164 13.56 8.39 -5.60
N MET A 165 12.97 7.65 -6.54
CA MET A 165 11.57 7.80 -6.93
C MET A 165 10.85 6.46 -6.76
N GLY A 166 9.65 6.52 -6.18
CA GLY A 166 8.88 5.33 -5.85
C GLY A 166 9.50 4.51 -4.72
N ASN A 167 8.99 3.31 -4.48
CA ASN A 167 9.29 2.45 -3.33
C ASN A 167 8.96 3.17 -2.00
N GLU A 168 7.89 3.92 -2.02
CA GLU A 168 7.33 4.67 -0.90
C GLU A 168 5.91 4.23 -0.64
N GLN A 169 5.46 4.36 0.59
CA GLN A 169 4.07 4.08 0.96
C GLN A 169 3.16 5.14 0.33
N VAL A 170 2.13 4.69 -0.35
CA VAL A 170 1.11 5.54 -1.00
C VAL A 170 -0.26 5.04 -0.59
N THR A 171 -1.11 5.95 -0.17
CA THR A 171 -2.52 5.69 0.10
C THR A 171 -3.36 6.23 -1.05
N VAL A 172 -4.18 5.37 -1.63
CA VAL A 172 -5.23 5.76 -2.59
C VAL A 172 -6.55 5.68 -1.88
N GLN A 173 -7.15 6.84 -1.67
CA GLN A 173 -8.38 6.99 -0.90
C GLN A 173 -9.62 6.85 -1.77
N ASN A 174 -10.74 6.47 -1.14
CA ASN A 174 -12.08 6.46 -1.74
C ASN A 174 -12.18 5.61 -3.02
N LEU A 175 -11.56 4.45 -3.05
CA LEU A 175 -11.74 3.50 -4.14
C LEU A 175 -13.08 2.78 -4.01
N GLN A 176 -13.92 2.88 -5.04
CA GLN A 176 -15.22 2.22 -5.08
C GLN A 176 -15.05 0.71 -5.22
N ILE A 177 -15.75 -0.05 -4.39
CA ILE A 177 -15.85 -1.51 -4.53
C ILE A 177 -16.80 -1.80 -5.71
N VAL A 178 -16.33 -2.59 -6.67
CA VAL A 178 -17.12 -3.04 -7.82
C VAL A 178 -17.83 -4.35 -7.50
N LYS A 179 -17.11 -5.29 -6.89
CA LYS A 179 -17.66 -6.60 -6.52
C LYS A 179 -16.82 -7.25 -5.41
N VAL A 180 -17.48 -7.93 -4.50
CA VAL A 180 -16.87 -8.84 -3.51
C VAL A 180 -17.20 -10.27 -3.95
N ILE A 181 -16.21 -11.17 -3.94
CA ILE A 181 -16.35 -12.58 -4.28
C ILE A 181 -15.81 -13.42 -3.11
N PRO A 182 -16.66 -13.77 -2.14
CA PRO A 182 -16.25 -14.46 -0.91
C PRO A 182 -15.65 -15.85 -1.17
N GLU A 183 -16.16 -16.59 -2.13
CA GLU A 183 -15.71 -17.95 -2.47
C GLU A 183 -14.20 -18.03 -2.75
N HIS A 184 -13.61 -16.97 -3.28
CA HIS A 184 -12.20 -16.89 -3.62
C HIS A 184 -11.43 -15.82 -2.83
N ASN A 185 -12.06 -15.18 -1.83
CA ASN A 185 -11.51 -14.05 -1.08
C ASN A 185 -11.05 -12.91 -1.99
N LEU A 186 -11.79 -12.61 -3.07
CA LEU A 186 -11.44 -11.59 -4.02
C LEU A 186 -12.26 -10.32 -3.82
N LEU A 187 -11.57 -9.20 -3.84
CA LEU A 187 -12.13 -7.85 -3.83
C LEU A 187 -11.78 -7.15 -5.14
N LEU A 188 -12.77 -6.70 -5.89
CA LEU A 188 -12.60 -5.89 -7.09
C LEU A 188 -12.83 -4.42 -6.74
N VAL A 189 -11.79 -3.60 -6.85
CA VAL A 189 -11.85 -2.15 -6.63
C VAL A 189 -11.67 -1.40 -7.94
N LYS A 190 -12.47 -0.35 -8.14
CA LYS A 190 -12.41 0.50 -9.33
C LYS A 190 -11.11 1.29 -9.36
N GLY A 191 -10.40 1.21 -10.49
CA GLY A 191 -9.17 1.97 -10.70
C GLY A 191 -7.90 1.21 -10.36
N SER A 192 -6.81 1.96 -10.17
CA SER A 192 -5.47 1.42 -9.92
C SER A 192 -5.12 1.44 -8.44
N VAL A 193 -4.35 0.43 -8.02
CA VAL A 193 -3.84 0.25 -6.66
C VAL A 193 -2.31 0.31 -6.70
N PRO A 194 -1.64 0.91 -5.70
CA PRO A 194 -0.18 1.00 -5.67
C PRO A 194 0.50 -0.38 -5.70
N GLY A 195 1.72 -0.40 -6.20
CA GLY A 195 2.56 -1.60 -6.24
C GLY A 195 2.49 -2.41 -7.53
N SER A 196 3.34 -3.43 -7.60
CA SER A 196 3.39 -4.41 -8.68
C SER A 196 2.37 -5.53 -8.47
N LYS A 197 2.19 -6.40 -9.47
CA LYS A 197 1.48 -7.67 -9.27
C LYS A 197 2.19 -8.48 -8.18
N GLY A 198 1.42 -9.07 -7.27
CA GLY A 198 1.95 -9.83 -6.13
C GLY A 198 2.36 -8.98 -4.92
N SER A 199 2.30 -7.65 -4.98
CA SER A 199 2.56 -6.79 -3.82
C SER A 199 1.44 -6.88 -2.79
N ILE A 200 1.83 -6.74 -1.52
CA ILE A 200 0.89 -6.69 -0.41
C ILE A 200 0.34 -5.27 -0.29
N VAL A 201 -0.92 -5.17 -0.01
CA VAL A 201 -1.66 -3.94 0.24
C VAL A 201 -2.48 -4.05 1.52
N ILE A 202 -2.70 -2.93 2.16
CA ILE A 202 -3.62 -2.80 3.29
C ILE A 202 -4.89 -2.16 2.74
N ILE A 203 -6.04 -2.71 3.11
CA ILE A 203 -7.36 -2.25 2.69
C ILE A 203 -8.10 -1.82 3.94
N GLU A 204 -8.53 -0.58 4.01
CA GLU A 204 -9.24 0.01 5.16
C GLU A 204 -10.61 0.53 4.73
N LYS A 205 -11.60 0.39 5.62
CA LYS A 205 -12.96 0.88 5.41
C LYS A 205 -13.31 2.02 6.36
#